data_57c176f1ade5c63beabcfe29c5986337
#
_entry.id   57c176f1ade5c63beabcfe29c5986337
#
_cell.length_a   1.000
_cell.length_b   1.000
_cell.length_c   1.000
_cell.angle_alpha   90.00
_cell.angle_beta   90.00
_cell.angle_gamma   90.00
#
_symmetry.space_group_name_H-M   'P 1'
#
loop_
_entity.id
_entity.type
_entity.pdbx_description
1 polymer ?
#
loop_
_entity_poly.entity_id
_entity_poly.type
_entity_poly.pdbx_seq_one_letter_code
_entity_poly.pdbx_strand_id
1 'polypeptide(L)'
;MCKFMSLIRLIILSLFIFTQTQADTIYNLIKIPNLEIYDIKTPNKLRYLYAKQPFTLGVKKNINCYNSKKKILDQKYKIIKKNLNRYSQEFLKKINLKYIVLCEDLSISNINTAGIPDHVMKTLILDIKFNEDYFERVIHHEVFHIINDSFKQLFDEDVWSKFNVKEFEYAECSTCTDK
;
A
#
# COMPACT_ATOMS: atom_id res chain seq x y z
N MET A 1 46.85 -14.51 -19.05
CA MET A 1 45.83 -15.25 -18.29
C MET A 1 45.37 -14.53 -17.01
N CYS A 2 46.22 -13.84 -16.25
CA CYS A 2 45.83 -13.24 -14.97
C CYS A 2 44.81 -12.07 -15.06
N LYS A 3 44.88 -11.23 -16.09
CA LYS A 3 43.94 -10.09 -16.26
C LYS A 3 42.51 -10.50 -16.61
N PHE A 4 42.32 -11.61 -17.32
CA PHE A 4 41.02 -12.12 -17.74
C PHE A 4 40.21 -12.69 -16.55
N MET A 5 40.88 -13.38 -15.64
CA MET A 5 40.28 -13.89 -14.39
C MET A 5 39.84 -12.78 -13.43
N SER A 6 40.53 -11.64 -13.40
CA SER A 6 40.17 -10.49 -12.57
C SER A 6 38.90 -9.81 -13.09
N LEU A 7 38.71 -9.72 -14.42
CA LEU A 7 37.54 -9.14 -15.04
C LEU A 7 36.25 -9.97 -14.79
N ILE A 8 36.39 -11.31 -14.88
CA ILE A 8 35.29 -12.24 -14.60
C ILE A 8 34.83 -12.16 -13.14
N ARG A 9 35.79 -12.04 -12.19
CA ARG A 9 35.45 -11.86 -10.76
C ARG A 9 34.73 -10.54 -10.48
N LEU A 10 35.08 -9.44 -11.15
CA LEU A 10 34.41 -8.17 -11.03
C LEU A 10 32.97 -8.20 -11.60
N ILE A 11 32.75 -8.90 -12.74
CA ILE A 11 31.42 -9.06 -13.33
C ILE A 11 30.53 -9.94 -12.43
N ILE A 12 31.05 -11.02 -11.87
CA ILE A 12 30.29 -11.89 -10.95
C ILE A 12 29.94 -11.12 -9.66
N LEU A 13 30.84 -10.29 -9.12
CA LEU A 13 30.57 -9.48 -7.93
C LEU A 13 29.49 -8.41 -8.20
N SER A 14 29.50 -7.78 -9.39
CA SER A 14 28.48 -6.79 -9.77
C SER A 14 27.09 -7.40 -9.98
N LEU A 15 27.00 -8.63 -10.48
CA LEU A 15 25.75 -9.38 -10.62
C LEU A 15 25.12 -9.74 -9.26
N PHE A 16 25.94 -10.02 -8.23
CA PHE A 16 25.44 -10.32 -6.88
C PHE A 16 24.92 -9.08 -6.13
N ILE A 17 25.38 -7.88 -6.45
CA ILE A 17 24.92 -6.65 -5.81
C ILE A 17 23.54 -6.22 -6.31
N PHE A 18 23.16 -6.53 -7.56
CA PHE A 18 21.87 -6.14 -8.15
C PHE A 18 20.68 -7.00 -7.72
N THR A 19 20.91 -8.18 -7.13
CA THR A 19 19.82 -9.09 -6.75
C THR A 19 19.30 -8.90 -5.32
N GLN A 20 19.96 -8.10 -4.48
CA GLN A 20 19.56 -7.92 -3.08
C GLN A 20 18.51 -6.84 -2.84
N THR A 21 18.28 -5.91 -3.76
CA THR A 21 17.40 -4.75 -3.51
C THR A 21 15.90 -5.04 -3.62
N GLN A 22 15.47 -6.14 -4.24
CA GLN A 22 14.04 -6.49 -4.35
C GLN A 22 13.52 -7.43 -3.25
N ALA A 23 14.41 -8.16 -2.58
CA ALA A 23 14.00 -9.10 -1.53
C ALA A 23 13.71 -8.42 -0.18
N ASP A 24 14.32 -7.27 0.09
CA ASP A 24 14.23 -6.60 1.39
C ASP A 24 12.87 -5.96 1.68
N THR A 25 12.12 -5.56 0.66
CA THR A 25 10.89 -4.77 0.86
C THR A 25 9.71 -5.62 1.38
N ILE A 26 9.58 -6.87 0.93
CA ILE A 26 8.50 -7.79 1.40
C ILE A 26 8.82 -8.33 2.79
N TYR A 27 10.08 -8.60 3.05
CA TYR A 27 10.55 -9.05 4.37
C TYR A 27 10.37 -7.98 5.46
N ASN A 28 10.41 -6.71 5.11
CA ASN A 28 10.31 -5.61 6.07
C ASN A 28 8.91 -5.43 6.65
N LEU A 29 7.85 -5.64 5.88
CA LEU A 29 6.46 -5.60 6.42
C LEU A 29 6.18 -6.73 7.40
N ILE A 30 6.65 -7.95 7.10
CA ILE A 30 6.47 -9.12 7.98
C ILE A 30 7.41 -9.04 9.19
N LYS A 31 8.55 -8.36 9.05
CA LYS A 31 9.54 -8.14 10.12
C LYS A 31 9.34 -6.85 10.89
N ILE A 32 8.33 -6.03 10.59
CA ILE A 32 7.99 -4.91 11.47
C ILE A 32 7.54 -5.52 12.80
N PRO A 33 8.33 -5.39 13.87
CA PRO A 33 8.07 -6.11 15.13
C PRO A 33 6.77 -5.68 15.81
N ASN A 34 6.14 -4.64 15.29
CA ASN A 34 4.93 -4.04 15.82
C ASN A 34 3.66 -4.40 15.03
N LEU A 35 3.77 -5.21 13.96
CA LEU A 35 2.63 -5.75 13.24
C LEU A 35 2.36 -7.19 13.66
N GLU A 36 1.08 -7.50 13.87
CA GLU A 36 0.61 -8.88 14.08
C GLU A 36 -0.39 -9.30 13.00
N ILE A 37 -0.43 -10.60 12.76
CA ILE A 37 -1.40 -11.21 11.85
C ILE A 37 -2.77 -11.19 12.52
N TYR A 38 -3.77 -10.63 11.81
CA TYR A 38 -5.16 -10.67 12.24
C TYR A 38 -5.91 -11.84 11.58
N ASP A 39 -5.86 -11.92 10.25
CA ASP A 39 -6.47 -13.03 9.49
C ASP A 39 -5.69 -13.27 8.19
N ILE A 40 -5.35 -14.53 7.93
CA ILE A 40 -4.70 -14.99 6.70
C ILE A 40 -5.51 -16.04 5.95
N LYS A 41 -6.63 -16.51 6.53
CA LYS A 41 -7.49 -17.56 5.96
C LYS A 41 -8.71 -16.93 5.27
N THR A 42 -8.44 -16.01 4.35
CA THR A 42 -9.50 -15.29 3.64
C THR A 42 -9.78 -15.93 2.27
N PRO A 43 -11.04 -15.91 1.78
CA PRO A 43 -11.39 -16.48 0.47
C PRO A 43 -10.61 -15.82 -0.68
N ASN A 44 -10.37 -14.52 -0.59
CA ASN A 44 -9.66 -13.72 -1.60
C ASN A 44 -8.14 -13.73 -1.44
N LYS A 45 -7.59 -14.53 -0.50
CA LYS A 45 -6.15 -14.67 -0.21
C LYS A 45 -5.44 -13.41 0.28
N LEU A 46 -6.17 -12.36 0.62
CA LEU A 46 -5.60 -11.21 1.32
C LEU A 46 -5.17 -11.59 2.73
N ARG A 47 -4.10 -10.98 3.18
CA ARG A 47 -3.56 -11.15 4.53
C ARG A 47 -3.77 -9.87 5.31
N TYR A 48 -4.51 -9.96 6.39
CA TYR A 48 -4.82 -8.83 7.27
C TYR A 48 -3.86 -8.80 8.44
N LEU A 49 -3.24 -7.65 8.63
CA LEU A 49 -2.31 -7.34 9.71
C LEU A 49 -2.87 -6.15 10.50
N TYR A 50 -2.44 -5.99 11.71
CA TYR A 50 -2.76 -4.80 12.50
C TYR A 50 -1.57 -4.31 13.29
N ALA A 51 -1.56 -3.02 13.63
CA ALA A 51 -0.55 -2.44 14.51
C ALA A 51 -0.81 -2.91 15.95
N LYS A 52 0.10 -3.70 16.50
CA LYS A 52 0.09 -4.08 17.91
C LYS A 52 0.59 -2.98 18.79
N GLN A 53 1.59 -2.23 18.30
CA GLN A 53 2.18 -1.06 18.95
C GLN A 53 2.38 0.02 17.89
N PRO A 54 2.50 1.29 18.27
CA PRO A 54 2.85 2.35 17.35
C PRO A 54 4.15 2.05 16.62
N PHE A 55 4.18 2.36 15.33
CA PHE A 55 5.38 2.25 14.52
C PHE A 55 5.52 3.40 13.54
N THR A 56 6.76 3.66 13.15
CA THR A 56 7.13 4.61 12.12
C THR A 56 7.93 3.91 11.04
N LEU A 57 7.54 4.09 9.77
CA LEU A 57 8.24 3.56 8.60
C LEU A 57 8.84 4.69 7.77
N GLY A 58 10.00 4.42 7.17
CA GLY A 58 10.67 5.34 6.25
C GLY A 58 11.53 6.39 6.93
N VAL A 59 12.41 7.02 6.14
CA VAL A 59 13.38 8.01 6.59
C VAL A 59 13.02 9.42 6.09
N LYS A 60 12.55 9.54 4.84
CA LYS A 60 12.20 10.83 4.22
C LYS A 60 10.70 11.12 4.23
N LYS A 61 9.88 10.08 4.07
CA LYS A 61 8.42 10.14 4.19
C LYS A 61 8.03 9.18 5.29
N ASN A 62 8.02 9.65 6.52
CA ASN A 62 7.66 8.85 7.67
C ASN A 62 6.18 8.52 7.65
N ILE A 63 5.86 7.24 7.62
CA ILE A 63 4.51 6.72 7.82
C ILE A 63 4.40 6.39 9.30
N ASN A 64 3.49 7.06 9.99
CA ASN A 64 3.17 6.76 11.39
C ASN A 64 1.83 6.03 11.45
N CYS A 65 1.75 5.04 12.31
CA CYS A 65 0.59 4.17 12.44
C CYS A 65 0.50 3.71 13.89
N TYR A 66 -0.67 3.84 14.49
CA TYR A 66 -0.88 3.55 15.91
C TYR A 66 -1.78 2.34 16.10
N ASN A 67 -1.66 1.70 17.25
CA ASN A 67 -2.47 0.55 17.60
C ASN A 67 -3.91 0.95 17.95
N SER A 68 -4.84 0.05 17.72
CA SER A 68 -6.26 0.21 18.03
C SER A 68 -6.72 -0.72 19.14
N LYS A 69 -7.83 -0.34 19.78
CA LYS A 69 -8.54 -1.25 20.70
C LYS A 69 -9.14 -2.41 19.91
N LYS A 70 -9.04 -3.63 20.47
CA LYS A 70 -9.52 -4.86 19.81
C LYS A 70 -10.97 -4.75 19.31
N LYS A 71 -11.86 -4.15 20.09
CA LYS A 71 -13.28 -3.98 19.72
C LYS A 71 -13.44 -3.16 18.43
N ILE A 72 -12.68 -2.07 18.27
CA ILE A 72 -12.71 -1.21 17.06
C ILE A 72 -12.13 -1.98 15.90
N LEU A 73 -11.01 -2.64 16.10
CA LEU A 73 -10.36 -3.48 15.09
C LEU A 73 -11.32 -4.55 14.55
N ASP A 74 -12.01 -5.27 15.45
CA ASP A 74 -12.97 -6.33 15.07
C ASP A 74 -14.16 -5.78 14.25
N GLN A 75 -14.67 -4.60 14.60
CA GLN A 75 -15.74 -3.94 13.85
C GLN A 75 -15.27 -3.52 12.44
N LYS A 76 -14.15 -2.83 12.37
CA LYS A 76 -13.61 -2.32 11.11
C LYS A 76 -13.13 -3.43 10.18
N TYR A 77 -12.56 -4.49 10.74
CA TYR A 77 -12.21 -5.68 9.97
C TYR A 77 -13.42 -6.29 9.23
N LYS A 78 -14.59 -6.37 9.87
CA LYS A 78 -15.82 -6.87 9.22
C LYS A 78 -16.19 -6.03 8.00
N ILE A 79 -16.10 -4.69 8.12
CA ILE A 79 -16.38 -3.77 7.03
C ILE A 79 -15.38 -3.96 5.88
N ILE A 80 -14.09 -3.98 6.19
CA ILE A 80 -13.04 -4.16 5.19
C ILE A 80 -13.20 -5.51 4.47
N LYS A 81 -13.40 -6.58 5.22
CA LYS A 81 -13.59 -7.93 4.65
C LYS A 81 -14.80 -7.98 3.73
N LYS A 82 -15.94 -7.40 4.14
CA LYS A 82 -17.16 -7.29 3.31
C LYS A 82 -16.88 -6.58 2.00
N ASN A 83 -16.17 -5.45 2.05
CA ASN A 83 -15.90 -4.62 0.87
C ASN A 83 -14.85 -5.25 -0.05
N LEU A 84 -13.76 -5.78 0.49
CA LEU A 84 -12.70 -6.41 -0.31
C LEU A 84 -13.11 -7.77 -0.90
N ASN A 85 -14.08 -8.47 -0.31
CA ASN A 85 -14.64 -9.68 -0.90
C ASN A 85 -15.50 -9.44 -2.14
N ARG A 86 -15.81 -8.18 -2.48
CA ARG A 86 -16.43 -7.81 -3.78
C ARG A 86 -15.47 -7.99 -4.96
N TYR A 87 -14.16 -7.98 -4.70
CA TYR A 87 -13.13 -8.23 -5.70
C TYR A 87 -12.80 -9.72 -5.76
N SER A 88 -12.76 -10.28 -6.98
CA SER A 88 -12.37 -11.68 -7.14
C SER A 88 -10.90 -11.91 -6.77
N GLN A 89 -10.56 -13.14 -6.41
CA GLN A 89 -9.16 -13.50 -6.11
C GLN A 89 -8.24 -13.26 -7.30
N GLU A 90 -8.70 -13.57 -8.53
CA GLU A 90 -7.95 -13.36 -9.76
C GLU A 90 -7.68 -11.87 -10.00
N PHE A 91 -8.68 -11.02 -9.74
CA PHE A 91 -8.53 -9.58 -9.88
C PHE A 91 -7.52 -9.03 -8.88
N LEU A 92 -7.65 -9.37 -7.60
CA LEU A 92 -6.70 -8.96 -6.56
C LEU A 92 -5.28 -9.44 -6.83
N LYS A 93 -5.13 -10.63 -7.43
CA LYS A 93 -3.85 -11.14 -7.90
C LYS A 93 -3.29 -10.32 -9.06
N LYS A 94 -4.14 -9.90 -10.01
CA LYS A 94 -3.71 -9.05 -11.16
C LYS A 94 -3.20 -7.69 -10.69
N ILE A 95 -3.88 -7.03 -9.77
CA ILE A 95 -3.41 -5.76 -9.20
C ILE A 95 -2.34 -5.96 -8.12
N ASN A 96 -1.96 -7.20 -7.88
CA ASN A 96 -0.89 -7.59 -6.97
C ASN A 96 -1.08 -7.13 -5.52
N LEU A 97 -2.32 -6.90 -5.09
CA LEU A 97 -2.63 -6.58 -3.69
C LEU A 97 -2.54 -7.87 -2.84
N LYS A 98 -1.79 -7.83 -1.74
CA LYS A 98 -1.55 -9.00 -0.88
C LYS A 98 -1.83 -8.74 0.60
N TYR A 99 -1.53 -7.54 1.09
CA TYR A 99 -1.56 -7.22 2.50
C TYR A 99 -2.47 -6.03 2.78
N ILE A 100 -3.22 -6.12 3.86
CA ILE A 100 -4.01 -5.02 4.41
C ILE A 100 -3.51 -4.78 5.83
N VAL A 101 -3.05 -3.58 6.12
CA VAL A 101 -2.61 -3.17 7.46
C VAL A 101 -3.64 -2.23 8.06
N LEU A 102 -4.05 -2.54 9.29
CA LEU A 102 -5.07 -1.81 10.04
C LEU A 102 -4.41 -1.07 11.20
N CYS A 103 -4.62 0.23 11.30
CA CYS A 103 -4.13 1.05 12.39
C CYS A 103 -5.00 2.29 12.62
N GLU A 104 -4.68 3.07 13.62
CA GLU A 104 -5.30 4.36 13.89
C GLU A 104 -4.30 5.51 13.70
N ASP A 105 -4.82 6.71 13.48
CA ASP A 105 -4.03 7.95 13.35
C ASP A 105 -2.89 7.80 12.31
N LEU A 106 -3.25 7.26 11.15
CA LEU A 106 -2.32 7.09 10.03
C LEU A 106 -1.89 8.44 9.49
N SER A 107 -0.59 8.63 9.34
CA SER A 107 -0.04 9.83 8.73
C SER A 107 1.19 9.53 7.87
N ILE A 108 1.43 10.36 6.88
CA ILE A 108 2.63 10.36 6.05
C ILE A 108 3.24 11.76 6.05
N SER A 109 4.52 11.89 6.41
CA SER A 109 5.20 13.18 6.53
C SER A 109 4.45 14.17 7.45
N ASN A 110 3.86 13.67 8.55
CA ASN A 110 3.02 14.39 9.51
C ASN A 110 1.67 14.91 8.95
N ILE A 111 1.26 14.46 7.77
CA ILE A 111 -0.05 14.76 7.20
C ILE A 111 -0.95 13.52 7.44
N ASN A 112 -2.08 13.73 8.13
CA ASN A 112 -3.05 12.67 8.37
C ASN A 112 -3.67 12.22 7.05
N THR A 113 -3.81 10.90 6.89
CA THR A 113 -4.42 10.29 5.72
C THR A 113 -5.30 9.12 6.13
N ALA A 114 -6.32 8.85 5.33
CA ALA A 114 -7.24 7.73 5.58
C ALA A 114 -6.71 6.39 5.08
N GLY A 115 -5.79 6.42 4.08
CA GLY A 115 -5.15 5.25 3.56
C GLY A 115 -3.84 5.56 2.86
N ILE A 116 -3.01 4.54 2.67
CA ILE A 116 -1.76 4.60 1.92
C ILE A 116 -1.67 3.34 1.06
N PRO A 117 -1.78 3.46 -0.27
CA PRO A 117 -1.51 2.37 -1.19
C PRO A 117 0.01 2.25 -1.40
N ASP A 118 0.58 1.10 -1.06
CA ASP A 118 1.99 0.82 -1.30
C ASP A 118 2.13 -0.26 -2.37
N HIS A 119 2.42 0.17 -3.59
CA HIS A 119 2.57 -0.69 -4.76
C HIS A 119 3.79 -1.59 -4.66
N VAL A 120 4.87 -1.12 -4.03
CA VAL A 120 6.12 -1.87 -3.87
C VAL A 120 5.92 -3.02 -2.89
N MET A 121 5.33 -2.72 -1.74
CA MET A 121 5.05 -3.72 -0.70
C MET A 121 3.75 -4.48 -0.93
N LYS A 122 2.99 -4.16 -1.99
CA LYS A 122 1.71 -4.82 -2.33
C LYS A 122 0.70 -4.74 -1.19
N THR A 123 0.68 -3.60 -0.54
CA THR A 123 0.03 -3.37 0.75
C THR A 123 -0.90 -2.17 0.66
N LEU A 124 -2.00 -2.27 1.35
CA LEU A 124 -2.91 -1.19 1.62
C LEU A 124 -2.92 -0.95 3.12
N ILE A 125 -2.49 0.23 3.57
CA ILE A 125 -2.55 0.64 4.97
C ILE A 125 -3.77 1.51 5.15
N LEU A 126 -4.63 1.22 6.12
CA LEU A 126 -5.91 1.89 6.34
C LEU A 126 -6.01 2.41 7.78
N ASP A 127 -6.40 3.67 7.90
CA ASP A 127 -6.81 4.25 9.18
C ASP A 127 -8.24 3.82 9.51
N ILE A 128 -8.40 3.05 10.58
CA ILE A 128 -9.68 2.51 11.00
C ILE A 128 -10.47 3.43 11.94
N LYS A 129 -9.97 4.63 12.22
CA LYS A 129 -10.61 5.59 13.14
C LYS A 129 -11.84 6.26 12.54
N PHE A 130 -11.93 6.38 11.23
CA PHE A 130 -13.02 7.03 10.53
C PHE A 130 -14.39 6.35 10.75
N ASN A 131 -15.49 7.12 10.58
CA ASN A 131 -16.84 6.55 10.61
C ASN A 131 -17.05 5.53 9.47
N GLU A 132 -18.08 4.70 9.56
CA GLU A 132 -18.27 3.56 8.67
C GLU A 132 -18.47 3.96 7.22
N ASP A 133 -19.35 4.94 6.96
CA ASP A 133 -19.69 5.37 5.60
C ASP A 133 -18.48 5.99 4.86
N TYR A 134 -17.71 6.81 5.55
CA TYR A 134 -16.49 7.39 4.99
C TYR A 134 -15.44 6.29 4.78
N PHE A 135 -15.31 5.38 5.75
CA PHE A 135 -14.33 4.31 5.70
C PHE A 135 -14.59 3.32 4.55
N GLU A 136 -15.86 2.98 4.25
CA GLU A 136 -16.20 2.16 3.07
C GLU A 136 -15.73 2.83 1.77
N ARG A 137 -15.93 4.13 1.63
CA ARG A 137 -15.44 4.89 0.46
C ARG A 137 -13.91 4.89 0.37
N VAL A 138 -13.23 5.11 1.49
CA VAL A 138 -11.76 5.07 1.55
C VAL A 138 -11.20 3.73 1.07
N ILE A 139 -11.78 2.60 1.51
CA ILE A 139 -11.32 1.27 1.07
C ILE A 139 -11.29 1.17 -0.47
N HIS A 140 -12.36 1.59 -1.14
CA HIS A 140 -12.44 1.52 -2.60
C HIS A 140 -11.57 2.58 -3.28
N HIS A 141 -11.45 3.76 -2.69
CA HIS A 141 -10.56 4.82 -3.17
C HIS A 141 -9.09 4.35 -3.19
N GLU A 142 -8.61 3.77 -2.11
CA GLU A 142 -7.23 3.30 -2.02
C GLU A 142 -6.97 2.07 -2.90
N VAL A 143 -7.96 1.18 -3.04
CA VAL A 143 -7.88 0.07 -4.02
C VAL A 143 -7.79 0.62 -5.44
N PHE A 144 -8.50 1.72 -5.76
CA PHE A 144 -8.42 2.35 -7.07
C PHE A 144 -7.01 2.86 -7.38
N HIS A 145 -6.30 3.43 -6.41
CA HIS A 145 -4.89 3.81 -6.62
C HIS A 145 -4.02 2.62 -7.02
N ILE A 146 -4.22 1.46 -6.38
CA ILE A 146 -3.49 0.22 -6.74
C ILE A 146 -3.88 -0.26 -8.14
N ILE A 147 -5.17 -0.16 -8.51
CA ILE A 147 -5.64 -0.49 -9.86
C ILE A 147 -4.98 0.42 -10.89
N ASN A 148 -5.02 1.72 -10.66
CA ASN A 148 -4.45 2.73 -11.56
C ASN A 148 -2.96 2.48 -11.79
N ASP A 149 -2.19 2.22 -10.74
CA ASP A 149 -0.77 1.89 -10.88
C ASP A 149 -0.55 0.57 -11.64
N SER A 150 -1.33 -0.46 -11.31
CA SER A 150 -1.18 -1.80 -11.92
C SER A 150 -1.52 -1.83 -13.42
N PHE A 151 -2.39 -0.92 -13.85
CA PHE A 151 -2.85 -0.81 -15.25
C PHE A 151 -2.53 0.55 -15.87
N LYS A 152 -1.51 1.23 -15.37
CA LYS A 152 -1.13 2.58 -15.81
C LYS A 152 -1.03 2.70 -17.34
N GLN A 153 -0.53 1.67 -18.01
CA GLN A 153 -0.40 1.64 -19.48
C GLN A 153 -1.75 1.60 -20.21
N LEU A 154 -2.86 1.33 -19.52
CA LEU A 154 -4.21 1.29 -20.10
C LEU A 154 -4.98 2.58 -19.84
N PHE A 155 -4.50 3.44 -18.94
CA PHE A 155 -5.10 4.73 -18.64
C PHE A 155 -4.43 5.80 -19.49
N ASP A 156 -5.21 6.40 -20.38
CA ASP A 156 -4.81 7.54 -21.18
C ASP A 156 -5.31 8.81 -20.46
N GLU A 157 -4.39 9.56 -19.87
CA GLU A 157 -4.71 10.76 -19.10
C GLU A 157 -5.35 11.84 -19.99
N ASP A 158 -4.95 11.93 -21.26
CA ASP A 158 -5.52 12.89 -22.21
C ASP A 158 -6.96 12.52 -22.59
N VAL A 159 -7.26 11.23 -22.71
CA VAL A 159 -8.64 10.76 -22.91
C VAL A 159 -9.45 10.97 -21.65
N TRP A 160 -8.90 10.62 -20.46
CA TRP A 160 -9.59 10.78 -19.20
C TRP A 160 -9.94 12.23 -18.88
N SER A 161 -9.02 13.17 -19.13
CA SER A 161 -9.24 14.60 -18.89
C SER A 161 -10.39 15.19 -19.71
N LYS A 162 -10.70 14.62 -20.89
CA LYS A 162 -11.81 15.07 -21.74
C LYS A 162 -13.19 14.82 -21.13
N PHE A 163 -13.31 13.94 -20.14
CA PHE A 163 -14.57 13.72 -19.40
C PHE A 163 -14.80 14.74 -18.30
N ASN A 164 -13.81 15.55 -17.96
CA ASN A 164 -14.00 16.64 -16.99
C ASN A 164 -14.74 17.81 -17.62
N VAL A 165 -15.37 18.63 -16.78
CA VAL A 165 -15.95 19.89 -17.23
C VAL A 165 -14.85 20.81 -17.76
N LYS A 166 -15.20 21.71 -18.68
CA LYS A 166 -14.24 22.50 -19.46
C LYS A 166 -13.29 23.36 -18.60
N GLU A 167 -13.75 23.81 -17.44
CA GLU A 167 -12.99 24.65 -16.51
C GLU A 167 -12.34 23.82 -15.38
N PHE A 168 -12.36 22.49 -15.46
CA PHE A 168 -11.75 21.64 -14.45
C PHE A 168 -10.25 21.55 -14.66
N GLU A 169 -9.50 21.88 -13.63
CA GLU A 169 -8.05 21.70 -13.57
C GLU A 169 -7.70 20.79 -12.40
N TYR A 170 -6.78 19.87 -12.61
CA TYR A 170 -6.24 19.05 -11.52
C TYR A 170 -5.32 19.89 -10.67
N ALA A 171 -5.40 19.77 -9.36
CA ALA A 171 -4.46 20.42 -8.46
C ALA A 171 -3.02 19.95 -8.77
N GLU A 172 -2.08 20.89 -8.73
CA GLU A 172 -0.66 20.61 -9.02
C GLU A 172 -0.03 19.60 -8.03
N CYS A 173 -0.65 19.41 -6.88
CA CYS A 173 -0.22 18.42 -5.91
C CYS A 173 -1.40 17.80 -5.15
N SER A 174 -1.25 16.53 -4.74
CA SER A 174 -2.27 15.76 -4.01
C SER A 174 -2.56 16.30 -2.59
N THR A 175 -1.75 17.21 -2.09
CA THR A 175 -1.84 17.81 -0.75
C THR A 175 -2.13 19.31 -0.80
N CYS A 176 -2.30 19.90 -1.99
CA CYS A 176 -2.73 21.28 -2.14
C CYS A 176 -4.21 21.36 -1.78
N THR A 177 -4.54 21.97 -0.66
CA THR A 177 -5.88 22.45 -0.41
C THR A 177 -6.09 23.72 -1.21
N ASP A 178 -7.12 23.74 -2.04
CA ASP A 178 -7.50 24.93 -2.78
C ASP A 178 -7.70 26.08 -1.80
N LYS A 179 -7.13 27.22 -2.18
CA LYS A 179 -7.27 28.48 -1.45
C LYS A 179 -8.66 29.05 -1.67
#